data_23ded52ebbec50263c5fc246763352b6
#
_entry.id   23ded52ebbec50263c5fc246763352b6
#
_cell.length_a   1.000
_cell.length_b   1.000
_cell.length_c   1.000
_cell.angle_alpha   90.00
_cell.angle_beta   90.00
_cell.angle_gamma   90.00
#
_symmetry.space_group_name_H-M   'P 1'
#
loop_
_entity.id
_entity.type
_entity.pdbx_description
1 polymer ?
#
loop_
_entity_poly.entity_id
_entity_poly.type
_entity_poly.pdbx_seq_one_letter_code
_entity_poly.pdbx_strand_id
1 'polypeptide(L)'
;MPVGGADWYKEQPSNRNFLNPIGFLLKLDKFEGVDFFCQGANLPDISMPAIEVGSPFRSLPIIPGGGVSFGDLTVSFIVDEDLKNYYSIHSWMRDNGNADKMARTTPEKDIYTNGLLHIVTSAYNPAFIVEFRDLFPVSLTNLQFDATIGLSLIHI
;
A
#
# COMPACT_ATOMS: atom_id res chain seq x y z
N MET A 1 17.16 44.54 -27.97
CA MET A 1 16.34 43.94 -26.87
C MET A 1 16.92 42.60 -26.51
N PRO A 2 17.49 42.43 -25.35
CA PRO A 2 17.85 41.10 -24.91
C PRO A 2 16.51 40.37 -24.68
N VAL A 3 16.26 39.41 -25.48
CA VAL A 3 15.21 38.40 -25.21
C VAL A 3 15.61 37.74 -23.89
N GLY A 4 14.78 37.93 -22.87
CA GLY A 4 15.05 37.41 -21.54
C GLY A 4 15.55 35.99 -21.61
N GLY A 5 16.73 35.74 -21.10
CA GLY A 5 17.24 34.40 -20.95
C GLY A 5 16.20 33.61 -20.15
N ALA A 6 15.70 32.56 -20.75
CA ALA A 6 14.71 31.75 -20.13
C ALA A 6 15.26 31.22 -18.80
N ASP A 7 14.68 31.66 -17.70
CA ASP A 7 15.00 31.22 -16.34
C ASP A 7 14.60 29.76 -16.08
N TRP A 8 14.47 28.97 -17.15
CA TRP A 8 14.09 27.54 -17.07
C TRP A 8 15.01 26.71 -16.17
N TYR A 9 16.25 27.13 -15.99
CA TYR A 9 17.18 26.44 -15.09
C TYR A 9 16.93 26.76 -13.61
N LYS A 10 16.19 27.81 -13.30
CA LYS A 10 15.80 28.15 -11.93
C LYS A 10 14.62 27.31 -11.43
N GLU A 11 13.87 26.71 -12.34
CA GLU A 11 12.74 25.84 -12.04
C GLU A 11 13.15 24.37 -11.88
N GLN A 12 14.45 24.06 -11.97
CA GLN A 12 14.90 22.70 -11.80
C GLN A 12 14.78 22.28 -10.33
N PRO A 13 14.27 21.07 -10.06
CA PRO A 13 14.16 20.58 -8.70
C PRO A 13 15.53 20.51 -8.05
N SER A 14 15.61 20.87 -6.78
CA SER A 14 16.85 20.85 -5.99
C SER A 14 17.41 19.43 -5.85
N ASN A 15 16.55 18.42 -5.90
CA ASN A 15 16.93 17.02 -5.88
C ASN A 15 16.67 16.40 -7.27
N ARG A 16 17.74 15.96 -7.92
CA ARG A 16 17.72 15.30 -9.24
C ARG A 16 17.89 13.79 -9.15
N ASN A 17 17.96 13.25 -7.96
CA ASN A 17 18.11 11.82 -7.77
C ASN A 17 16.76 11.13 -7.99
N PHE A 18 16.78 10.00 -8.69
CA PHE A 18 15.61 9.17 -8.87
C PHE A 18 15.29 8.40 -7.59
N LEU A 19 14.01 8.11 -7.38
CA LEU A 19 13.59 7.23 -6.31
C LEU A 19 14.23 5.84 -6.50
N ASN A 20 14.84 5.33 -5.43
CA ASN A 20 15.32 3.95 -5.41
C ASN A 20 14.20 3.01 -4.98
N PRO A 21 13.63 2.19 -5.88
CA PRO A 21 12.50 1.33 -5.54
C PRO A 21 12.86 0.15 -4.62
N ILE A 22 14.15 -0.09 -4.40
CA ILE A 22 14.64 -1.18 -3.52
C ILE A 22 14.73 -0.72 -2.06
N GLY A 23 14.80 0.59 -1.85
CA GLY A 23 14.98 1.16 -0.52
C GLY A 23 13.64 1.40 0.19
N PHE A 24 13.05 0.37 0.77
CA PHE A 24 11.86 0.52 1.60
C PHE A 24 11.88 -0.45 2.78
N LEU A 25 11.16 -0.10 3.84
CA LEU A 25 10.91 -0.94 5.00
C LEU A 25 9.44 -0.80 5.37
N LEU A 26 8.71 -1.89 5.32
CA LEU A 26 7.33 -1.96 5.79
C LEU A 26 7.32 -2.45 7.24
N LYS A 27 6.53 -1.83 8.09
CA LYS A 27 6.26 -2.25 9.45
C LYS A 27 4.75 -2.33 9.68
N LEU A 28 4.26 -3.46 10.16
CA LEU A 28 2.87 -3.68 10.54
C LEU A 28 2.79 -3.94 12.05
N ASP A 29 1.95 -3.21 12.77
CA ASP A 29 1.92 -3.25 14.23
C ASP A 29 1.54 -4.62 14.81
N LYS A 30 0.76 -5.42 14.07
CA LYS A 30 0.32 -6.75 14.52
C LYS A 30 1.16 -7.92 14.02
N PHE A 31 2.01 -7.72 13.00
CA PHE A 31 2.61 -8.82 12.26
C PHE A 31 4.10 -8.63 12.03
N GLU A 32 4.90 -8.84 13.07
CA GLU A 32 6.36 -8.71 13.01
C GLU A 32 7.02 -9.64 11.97
N GLY A 33 6.46 -10.82 11.74
CA GLY A 33 7.00 -11.76 10.76
C GLY A 33 6.80 -11.34 9.31
N VAL A 34 5.77 -10.54 9.01
CA VAL A 34 5.53 -10.00 7.66
C VAL A 34 6.51 -8.88 7.36
N ASP A 35 6.81 -8.06 8.34
CA ASP A 35 7.75 -6.94 8.21
C ASP A 35 9.13 -7.42 7.76
N PHE A 36 9.62 -8.46 8.40
CA PHE A 36 10.96 -8.97 8.16
C PHE A 36 11.09 -9.63 6.77
N PHE A 37 10.07 -10.34 6.31
CA PHE A 37 10.08 -11.07 5.06
C PHE A 37 9.42 -10.32 3.89
N CYS A 38 9.10 -9.04 4.05
CA CYS A 38 8.51 -8.23 2.99
C CYS A 38 9.49 -8.02 1.84
N GLN A 39 9.05 -8.38 0.63
CA GLN A 39 9.83 -8.23 -0.60
C GLN A 39 9.31 -7.12 -1.50
N GLY A 40 8.05 -6.77 -1.38
CA GLY A 40 7.43 -5.74 -2.19
C GLY A 40 6.22 -5.13 -1.49
N ALA A 41 6.07 -3.84 -1.65
CA ALA A 41 4.90 -3.09 -1.24
C ALA A 41 4.60 -2.02 -2.30
N ASN A 42 3.32 -1.82 -2.62
CA ASN A 42 2.92 -0.70 -3.46
C ASN A 42 2.39 0.45 -2.59
N LEU A 43 2.46 1.65 -3.13
CA LEU A 43 1.63 2.74 -2.63
C LEU A 43 0.27 2.64 -3.31
N PRO A 44 -0.84 2.61 -2.55
CA PRO A 44 -2.17 2.63 -3.14
C PRO A 44 -2.35 3.81 -4.09
N ASP A 45 -3.02 3.58 -5.19
CA ASP A 45 -3.42 4.65 -6.09
C ASP A 45 -4.49 5.51 -5.43
N ILE A 46 -4.57 6.75 -5.89
CA ILE A 46 -5.57 7.72 -5.46
C ILE A 46 -6.40 8.13 -6.66
N SER A 47 -7.70 8.07 -6.53
CA SER A 47 -8.61 8.51 -7.59
C SER A 47 -9.66 9.49 -7.08
N MET A 48 -9.98 10.44 -7.92
CA MET A 48 -11.01 11.44 -7.67
C MET A 48 -11.84 11.61 -8.96
N PRO A 49 -13.12 11.22 -8.95
CA PRO A 49 -13.96 11.39 -10.11
C PRO A 49 -14.25 12.88 -10.36
N ALA A 50 -14.43 13.24 -11.63
CA ALA A 50 -14.94 14.55 -11.99
C ALA A 50 -16.47 14.54 -11.92
N ILE A 51 -17.06 15.63 -11.45
CA ILE A 51 -18.51 15.83 -11.53
C ILE A 51 -18.85 16.29 -12.94
N GLU A 52 -19.68 15.51 -13.60
CA GLU A 52 -20.19 15.82 -14.94
C GLU A 52 -21.51 16.57 -14.85
N VAL A 53 -21.60 17.66 -15.58
CA VAL A 53 -22.86 18.38 -15.78
C VAL A 53 -23.38 18.05 -17.16
N GLY A 54 -24.60 17.48 -17.21
CA GLY A 54 -25.29 17.15 -18.43
C GLY A 54 -25.65 18.42 -19.19
N SER A 55 -25.32 18.47 -20.48
CA SER A 55 -25.84 19.46 -21.43
C SER A 55 -26.62 18.75 -22.52
N PRO A 56 -27.47 19.47 -23.33
CA PRO A 56 -28.31 18.83 -24.35
C PRO A 56 -27.57 18.00 -25.39
N PHE A 57 -26.25 18.19 -25.54
CA PHE A 57 -25.45 17.54 -26.59
C PHE A 57 -24.31 16.66 -26.04
N ARG A 58 -23.82 16.91 -24.81
CA ARG A 58 -22.75 16.15 -24.18
C ARG A 58 -22.64 16.49 -22.71
N SER A 59 -22.09 15.55 -21.88
CA SER A 59 -21.67 15.86 -20.54
C SER A 59 -20.31 16.56 -20.57
N LEU A 60 -20.13 17.53 -19.69
CA LEU A 60 -18.88 18.27 -19.53
C LEU A 60 -18.38 18.08 -18.11
N PRO A 61 -17.14 17.62 -17.89
CA PRO A 61 -16.54 17.61 -16.57
C PRO A 61 -16.20 19.05 -16.17
N ILE A 62 -16.81 19.53 -15.08
CA ILE A 62 -16.66 20.93 -14.66
C ILE A 62 -15.80 21.07 -13.41
N ILE A 63 -15.99 20.19 -12.46
CA ILE A 63 -15.36 20.32 -11.14
C ILE A 63 -14.83 18.95 -10.69
N PRO A 64 -13.58 18.86 -10.18
CA PRO A 64 -13.18 17.68 -9.46
C PRO A 64 -14.01 17.56 -8.18
N GLY A 65 -14.59 16.39 -7.94
CA GLY A 65 -15.47 16.21 -6.79
C GLY A 65 -15.94 14.77 -6.65
N GLY A 66 -16.81 14.52 -5.71
CA GLY A 66 -17.33 13.18 -5.45
C GLY A 66 -16.50 12.38 -4.44
N GLY A 67 -15.50 13.00 -3.82
CA GLY A 67 -14.63 12.35 -2.83
C GLY A 67 -13.35 11.77 -3.44
N VAL A 68 -12.46 11.39 -2.56
CA VAL A 68 -11.20 10.73 -2.89
C VAL A 68 -11.32 9.26 -2.50
N SER A 69 -10.96 8.36 -3.40
CA SER A 69 -10.87 6.93 -3.12
C SER A 69 -9.42 6.46 -3.23
N PHE A 70 -9.05 5.57 -2.35
CA PHE A 70 -7.74 4.93 -2.34
C PHE A 70 -7.89 3.49 -2.80
N GLY A 71 -6.92 3.03 -3.57
CA GLY A 71 -6.82 1.62 -3.95
C GLY A 71 -6.25 0.76 -2.83
N ASP A 72 -6.01 -0.50 -3.13
CA ASP A 72 -5.53 -1.47 -2.16
C ASP A 72 -4.00 -1.38 -1.96
N LEU A 73 -3.56 -1.53 -0.72
CA LEU A 73 -2.17 -1.77 -0.39
C LEU A 73 -1.85 -3.25 -0.67
N THR A 74 -0.98 -3.50 -1.64
CA THR A 74 -0.52 -4.86 -1.96
C THR A 74 0.86 -5.09 -1.37
N VAL A 75 1.00 -6.13 -0.58
CA VAL A 75 2.25 -6.51 0.06
C VAL A 75 2.64 -7.91 -0.38
N SER A 76 3.88 -8.06 -0.84
CA SER A 76 4.48 -9.36 -1.16
C SER A 76 5.49 -9.73 -0.10
N PHE A 77 5.38 -10.91 0.47
CA PHE A 77 6.31 -11.39 1.48
C PHE A 77 6.64 -12.87 1.30
N ILE A 78 7.82 -13.26 1.78
CA ILE A 78 8.23 -14.67 1.82
C ILE A 78 7.60 -15.30 3.06
N VAL A 79 7.07 -16.51 2.89
CA VAL A 79 6.54 -17.28 4.00
C VAL A 79 7.70 -17.91 4.76
N ASP A 80 7.66 -17.81 6.09
CA ASP A 80 8.64 -18.43 6.96
C ASP A 80 8.47 -19.97 6.98
N GLU A 81 9.52 -20.67 7.36
CA GLU A 81 9.56 -22.15 7.41
C GLU A 81 8.47 -22.73 8.31
N ASP A 82 8.14 -22.02 9.39
CA ASP A 82 7.11 -22.41 10.36
C ASP A 82 5.68 -21.98 9.94
N LEU A 83 5.52 -21.30 8.81
CA LEU A 83 4.24 -20.74 8.32
C LEU A 83 3.58 -19.75 9.30
N LYS A 84 4.30 -19.21 10.26
CA LYS A 84 3.72 -18.34 11.30
C LYS A 84 3.18 -17.05 10.74
N ASN A 85 3.92 -16.39 9.84
CA ASN A 85 3.50 -15.14 9.23
C ASN A 85 2.25 -15.33 8.36
N TYR A 86 2.19 -16.39 7.56
CA TYR A 86 1.01 -16.73 6.76
C TYR A 86 -0.19 -17.06 7.63
N TYR A 87 0.00 -17.92 8.63
CA TYR A 87 -1.08 -18.37 9.51
C TYR A 87 -1.66 -17.23 10.35
N SER A 88 -0.84 -16.28 10.79
CA SER A 88 -1.31 -15.13 11.56
C SER A 88 -2.26 -14.25 10.76
N ILE A 89 -1.94 -13.98 9.48
CA ILE A 89 -2.82 -13.22 8.58
C ILE A 89 -4.08 -14.01 8.25
N HIS A 90 -3.93 -15.30 7.94
CA HIS A 90 -5.06 -16.16 7.64
C HIS A 90 -6.05 -16.25 8.82
N SER A 91 -5.53 -16.39 10.05
CA SER A 91 -6.35 -16.41 11.27
C SER A 91 -7.08 -15.07 11.46
N TRP A 92 -6.38 -13.96 11.25
CA TRP A 92 -6.97 -12.63 11.34
C TRP A 92 -8.09 -12.42 10.32
N MET A 93 -7.88 -12.83 9.07
CA MET A 93 -8.94 -12.79 8.04
C MET A 93 -10.14 -13.64 8.42
N ARG A 94 -9.90 -14.86 8.90
CA ARG A 94 -10.97 -15.77 9.33
C ARG A 94 -11.74 -15.24 10.52
N ASP A 95 -11.04 -14.62 11.47
CA ASP A 95 -11.66 -14.03 12.66
C ASP A 95 -12.52 -12.82 12.30
N ASN A 96 -12.06 -11.98 11.35
CA ASN A 96 -12.83 -10.84 10.86
C ASN A 96 -14.03 -11.28 9.99
N GLY A 97 -13.89 -12.34 9.22
CA GLY A 97 -14.95 -12.85 8.32
C GLY A 97 -15.97 -13.78 8.99
N ASN A 98 -15.81 -14.12 10.26
CA ASN A 98 -16.70 -15.04 10.94
C ASN A 98 -17.96 -14.32 11.43
N ALA A 99 -19.09 -14.61 10.81
CA ALA A 99 -20.38 -14.00 11.14
C ALA A 99 -20.85 -14.27 12.59
N ASP A 100 -20.46 -15.40 13.17
CA ASP A 100 -20.79 -15.73 14.56
C ASP A 100 -20.02 -14.86 15.56
N LYS A 101 -18.84 -14.37 15.18
CA LYS A 101 -18.04 -13.44 15.99
C LYS A 101 -18.41 -11.97 15.75
N MET A 102 -19.06 -11.63 14.66
CA MET A 102 -19.62 -10.29 14.42
C MET A 102 -20.71 -9.93 15.44
N ALA A 103 -21.29 -10.89 16.13
CA ALA A 103 -22.12 -10.65 17.28
C ALA A 103 -21.27 -10.27 18.53
N ARG A 104 -20.53 -9.17 18.48
CA ARG A 104 -20.17 -8.30 19.61
C ARG A 104 -19.01 -8.66 20.53
N THR A 105 -18.10 -9.55 20.23
CA THR A 105 -17.03 -9.89 21.19
C THR A 105 -15.62 -9.56 20.73
N THR A 106 -15.43 -9.19 19.47
CA THR A 106 -14.09 -8.74 19.03
C THR A 106 -13.99 -7.24 19.27
N PRO A 107 -13.09 -6.77 20.14
CA PRO A 107 -12.85 -5.35 20.30
C PRO A 107 -12.49 -4.73 18.95
N GLU A 108 -13.00 -3.55 18.65
CA GLU A 108 -12.72 -2.82 17.40
C GLU A 108 -11.21 -2.72 17.11
N LYS A 109 -10.39 -2.71 18.15
CA LYS A 109 -8.92 -2.74 18.07
C LYS A 109 -8.33 -3.99 17.42
N ASP A 110 -9.06 -5.09 17.39
CA ASP A 110 -8.57 -6.35 16.82
C ASP A 110 -8.94 -6.53 15.36
N ILE A 111 -9.87 -5.73 14.85
CA ILE A 111 -10.29 -5.75 13.45
C ILE A 111 -9.26 -5.05 12.56
N TYR A 112 -8.68 -3.96 13.05
CA TYR A 112 -7.78 -3.10 12.29
C TYR A 112 -6.35 -3.18 12.79
N THR A 113 -5.41 -2.85 11.91
CA THR A 113 -3.99 -2.65 12.24
C THR A 113 -3.49 -1.37 11.59
N ASN A 114 -2.37 -0.86 12.06
CA ASN A 114 -1.68 0.23 11.42
C ASN A 114 -0.41 -0.26 10.77
N GLY A 115 0.05 0.47 9.77
CA GLY A 115 1.27 0.18 9.06
C GLY A 115 2.08 1.43 8.78
N LEU A 116 3.39 1.28 8.73
CA LEU A 116 4.34 2.32 8.39
C LEU A 116 5.21 1.83 7.23
N LEU A 117 5.20 2.57 6.14
CA LEU A 117 6.10 2.34 5.02
C LEU A 117 7.19 3.41 5.03
N HIS A 118 8.40 3.01 5.35
CA HIS A 118 9.57 3.87 5.28
C HIS A 118 10.19 3.75 3.90
N ILE A 119 10.30 4.87 3.20
CA ILE A 119 11.01 4.95 1.93
C ILE A 119 12.37 5.58 2.23
N VAL A 120 13.44 4.87 1.84
CA VAL A 120 14.80 5.33 2.08
C VAL A 120 15.45 5.86 0.81
N THR A 121 16.40 6.77 0.98
CA THR A 121 17.22 7.27 -0.13
C THR A 121 18.22 6.21 -0.57
N SER A 122 18.90 6.46 -1.71
CA SER A 122 20.02 5.65 -2.17
C SER A 122 21.18 5.53 -1.15
N ALA A 123 21.24 6.44 -0.19
CA ALA A 123 22.20 6.40 0.93
C ALA A 123 21.62 5.71 2.19
N TYR A 124 20.47 5.01 2.08
CA TYR A 124 19.77 4.33 3.18
C TYR A 124 19.30 5.23 4.32
N ASN A 125 19.20 6.52 4.08
CA ASN A 125 18.61 7.44 5.05
C ASN A 125 17.08 7.49 4.85
N PRO A 126 16.28 7.50 5.92
CA PRO A 126 14.83 7.64 5.81
C PRO A 126 14.49 9.00 5.16
N ALA A 127 13.84 8.95 4.00
CA ALA A 127 13.46 10.13 3.25
C ALA A 127 11.99 10.48 3.48
N PHE A 128 11.14 9.47 3.55
CA PHE A 128 9.71 9.65 3.64
C PHE A 128 9.06 8.49 4.40
N ILE A 129 8.06 8.80 5.20
CA ILE A 129 7.30 7.80 5.96
C ILE A 129 5.83 7.95 5.58
N VAL A 130 5.23 6.87 5.11
CA VAL A 130 3.80 6.77 4.85
C VAL A 130 3.16 5.97 5.97
N GLU A 131 2.22 6.59 6.68
CA GLU A 131 1.44 5.94 7.71
C GLU A 131 0.10 5.49 7.12
N PHE A 132 -0.19 4.21 7.26
CA PHE A 132 -1.48 3.61 6.94
C PHE A 132 -2.23 3.35 8.24
N ARG A 133 -3.45 3.83 8.32
CA ARG A 133 -4.31 3.64 9.49
C ARG A 133 -5.50 2.76 9.14
N ASP A 134 -5.94 2.00 10.12
CA ASP A 134 -7.13 1.17 10.01
C ASP A 134 -7.09 0.18 8.83
N LEU A 135 -5.91 -0.44 8.61
CA LEU A 135 -5.74 -1.49 7.63
C LEU A 135 -6.48 -2.76 8.06
N PHE A 136 -7.09 -3.40 7.11
CA PHE A 136 -7.69 -4.74 7.28
C PHE A 136 -7.40 -5.60 6.03
N PRO A 137 -7.28 -6.91 6.18
CA PRO A 137 -6.96 -7.78 5.06
C PRO A 137 -8.18 -8.00 4.18
N VAL A 138 -8.00 -7.83 2.87
CA VAL A 138 -9.04 -8.05 1.86
C VAL A 138 -8.85 -9.39 1.18
N SER A 139 -7.62 -9.75 0.84
CA SER A 139 -7.30 -10.98 0.14
C SER A 139 -5.95 -11.53 0.58
N LEU A 140 -5.82 -12.84 0.53
CA LEU A 140 -4.58 -13.56 0.77
C LEU A 140 -4.45 -14.61 -0.33
N THR A 141 -3.34 -14.59 -1.07
CA THR A 141 -3.14 -15.58 -2.13
C THR A 141 -2.87 -16.96 -1.57
N ASN A 142 -3.17 -17.99 -2.37
CA ASN A 142 -2.92 -19.38 -2.00
C ASN A 142 -1.40 -19.67 -1.96
N LEU A 143 -1.04 -20.59 -1.07
CA LEU A 143 0.28 -21.22 -1.05
C LEU A 143 0.32 -22.34 -2.08
N GLN A 144 1.27 -22.26 -3.00
CA GLN A 144 1.54 -23.36 -3.92
C GLN A 144 2.78 -24.13 -3.44
N PHE A 145 2.61 -25.42 -3.24
CA PHE A 145 3.70 -26.31 -2.95
C PHE A 145 4.08 -27.06 -4.24
N ASP A 146 5.24 -26.75 -4.77
CA ASP A 146 5.80 -27.43 -5.94
C ASP A 146 7.22 -27.84 -5.62
N ALA A 147 7.49 -29.13 -5.72
CA ALA A 147 8.81 -29.70 -5.45
C ALA A 147 9.89 -29.20 -6.41
N THR A 148 9.50 -28.59 -7.51
CA THR A 148 10.42 -28.06 -8.54
C THR A 148 10.75 -26.57 -8.34
N ILE A 149 9.99 -25.85 -7.49
CA ILE A 149 10.15 -24.41 -7.24
C ILE A 149 10.62 -24.20 -5.80
N GLY A 150 11.82 -23.67 -5.62
CA GLY A 150 12.44 -23.53 -4.30
C GLY A 150 11.93 -22.40 -3.40
N LEU A 151 11.02 -21.54 -3.85
CA LEU A 151 10.53 -20.39 -3.06
C LEU A 151 9.05 -20.10 -3.38
N SER A 152 8.24 -19.99 -2.35
CA SER A 152 6.83 -19.58 -2.45
C SER A 152 6.68 -18.10 -2.09
N LEU A 153 6.25 -17.29 -3.04
CA LEU A 153 5.92 -15.87 -2.87
C LEU A 153 4.40 -15.72 -2.69
N ILE A 154 4.00 -14.91 -1.70
CA ILE A 154 2.58 -14.66 -1.40
C ILE A 154 2.30 -13.17 -1.49
N HIS A 155 1.17 -12.82 -2.10
CA HIS A 155 0.64 -11.48 -2.19
C HIS A 155 -0.57 -11.33 -1.27
N ILE A 156 -0.63 -10.21 -0.59
CA ILE A 156 -1.77 -9.78 0.22
C ILE A 156 -2.43 -8.59 -0.43
#